data_09d688c53a95969645c613e6c8d97fcd
#
_entry.id   09d688c53a95969645c613e6c8d97fcd
#
_cell.length_a   1.000
_cell.length_b   1.000
_cell.length_c   1.000
_cell.angle_alpha   90.00
_cell.angle_beta   90.00
_cell.angle_gamma   90.00
#
_symmetry.space_group_name_H-M   'P 1'
#
loop_
_entity.id
_entity.type
_entity.pdbx_description
1 polymer ?
#
loop_
_entity_poly.entity_id
_entity_poly.type
_entity_poly.pdbx_seq_one_letter_code
_entity_poly.pdbx_strand_id
1 'polypeptide(L)'
;MPDKSESFDKLPLPETTPRGLFRHFGPGLILMMTGIGTSHLVTAPAAGGRFEFALLWCIPVAYIFKYYGFEMAFRFTNATGRSMLDAYTTAPGKWPVWYVLVTTLIQCALGQAGRLAAAAAVLFYVFSEFLGLGLPPWVYGLGMGVLSVGIILYGRYAAVELATKILAGVLFVSTVGVYLFEPAPLSAMGYFFTVEVPGGSWLIIAAFLGLLPTGMDVSLQASEWGKAKRVGMGRIREQLERDGLAKVFDPFTSSRKEDLAVDVSSLPGHAQEYCRRWFRIGLLDFSLGHVVSFVLATIFLLLAAVWLYPSEVAGNAVIGEIARIFTDSVGPSMMLIFLLGALAATFSTAFNYFDGWPRVVAACCRNLFRVTAELPGVAVDRLTEAHRSVWTSEYNIYRLTMFYSLIAAVLIMAGLPRPVFLVLVSSALAFFIAPVIFFLNVYYCVTVIPKTDKVFYPSKPVIWFSWFSLVVFTGLTIVIIMARVFGITLFGG
;
A
#
# COMPACT_ATOMS: atom_id res chain seq x y z
N MET A 1 0.72 -46.78 0.53
CA MET A 1 0.75 -45.30 0.42
C MET A 1 0.40 -44.80 1.81
N PRO A 2 1.20 -43.96 2.46
CA PRO A 2 0.80 -43.35 3.73
C PRO A 2 -0.53 -42.61 3.52
N ASP A 3 -1.41 -42.72 4.48
CA ASP A 3 -2.73 -42.10 4.43
C ASP A 3 -2.54 -40.60 4.25
N LYS A 4 -3.05 -40.05 3.12
CA LYS A 4 -2.93 -38.62 2.77
C LYS A 4 -3.55 -37.72 3.84
N SER A 5 -4.39 -38.25 4.73
CA SER A 5 -5.00 -37.52 5.85
C SER A 5 -4.00 -37.24 6.99
N GLU A 6 -3.10 -38.17 7.32
CA GLU A 6 -2.17 -38.01 8.46
C GLU A 6 -1.21 -36.81 8.34
N SER A 7 -0.90 -36.37 7.13
CA SER A 7 0.05 -35.26 6.91
C SER A 7 -0.59 -33.88 7.20
N PHE A 8 -1.90 -33.76 7.01
CA PHE A 8 -2.63 -32.51 7.27
C PHE A 8 -3.06 -32.37 8.74
N ASP A 9 -3.26 -33.48 9.45
CA ASP A 9 -3.67 -33.46 10.86
C ASP A 9 -2.59 -32.89 11.80
N LYS A 10 -1.35 -32.82 11.34
CA LYS A 10 -0.20 -32.26 12.08
C LYS A 10 0.01 -30.74 11.88
N LEU A 11 -0.83 -30.07 11.09
CA LEU A 11 -0.70 -28.61 10.89
C LEU A 11 -1.01 -27.86 12.19
N PRO A 12 -0.08 -27.02 12.72
CA PRO A 12 -0.31 -26.28 13.93
C PRO A 12 -1.35 -25.19 13.69
N LEU A 13 -2.53 -25.32 14.29
CA LEU A 13 -3.56 -24.29 14.21
C LEU A 13 -3.10 -23.01 14.92
N PRO A 14 -3.29 -21.81 14.29
CA PRO A 14 -2.94 -20.57 14.96
C PRO A 14 -3.88 -20.31 16.15
N GLU A 15 -3.31 -19.72 17.21
CA GLU A 15 -4.08 -19.30 18.38
C GLU A 15 -5.02 -18.14 18.00
N THR A 16 -6.29 -18.26 18.39
CA THR A 16 -7.32 -17.24 18.16
C THR A 16 -7.61 -16.40 19.40
N THR A 17 -6.84 -16.56 20.47
CA THR A 17 -6.92 -15.70 21.66
C THR A 17 -6.46 -14.27 21.33
N PRO A 18 -6.94 -13.21 22.02
CA PRO A 18 -6.49 -11.83 21.76
C PRO A 18 -4.96 -11.69 21.77
N ARG A 19 -4.26 -12.39 22.68
CA ARG A 19 -2.80 -12.39 22.76
C ARG A 19 -2.16 -13.11 21.57
N GLY A 20 -2.74 -14.21 21.11
CA GLY A 20 -2.31 -14.93 19.91
C GLY A 20 -2.54 -14.11 18.64
N LEU A 21 -3.67 -13.41 18.54
CA LEU A 21 -3.98 -12.51 17.42
C LEU A 21 -2.93 -11.40 17.29
N PHE A 22 -2.60 -10.70 18.39
CA PHE A 22 -1.55 -9.65 18.37
C PHE A 22 -0.18 -10.19 17.91
N ARG A 23 0.15 -11.44 18.28
CA ARG A 23 1.40 -12.07 17.85
C ARG A 23 1.43 -12.38 16.36
N HIS A 24 0.27 -12.62 15.75
CA HIS A 24 0.13 -12.96 14.34
C HIS A 24 -0.17 -11.74 13.46
N PHE A 25 -0.54 -10.59 14.03
CA PHE A 25 -0.72 -9.35 13.30
C PHE A 25 0.60 -8.87 12.70
N GLY A 26 0.55 -8.38 11.48
CA GLY A 26 1.72 -7.83 10.82
C GLY A 26 1.49 -7.48 9.36
N PRO A 27 1.26 -8.42 8.45
CA PRO A 27 1.21 -8.13 7.01
C PRO A 27 0.12 -7.14 6.61
N GLY A 28 -1.08 -7.26 7.19
CA GLY A 28 -2.20 -6.37 6.90
C GLY A 28 -2.03 -4.99 7.52
N LEU A 29 -1.58 -4.97 8.78
CA LEU A 29 -1.26 -3.72 9.48
C LEU A 29 -0.11 -2.99 8.76
N ILE A 30 0.96 -3.70 8.35
CA ILE A 30 2.08 -3.13 7.60
C ILE A 30 1.58 -2.56 6.28
N LEU A 31 0.71 -3.27 5.56
CA LEU A 31 0.13 -2.80 4.31
C LEU A 31 -0.55 -1.44 4.50
N MET A 32 -1.40 -1.32 5.52
CA MET A 32 -2.10 -0.07 5.81
C MET A 32 -1.19 1.01 6.40
N MET A 33 -0.23 0.63 7.25
CA MET A 33 0.78 1.57 7.78
C MET A 33 1.72 2.11 6.70
N THR A 34 1.96 1.36 5.63
CA THR A 34 2.66 1.86 4.43
C THR A 34 1.93 3.05 3.81
N GLY A 35 0.60 3.09 3.94
CA GLY A 35 -0.22 4.23 3.54
C GLY A 35 -0.17 5.42 4.53
N ILE A 36 0.10 5.17 5.82
CA ILE A 36 0.23 6.21 6.86
C ILE A 36 1.60 6.89 6.71
N GLY A 37 1.71 7.80 5.80
CA GLY A 37 2.94 8.54 5.54
C GLY A 37 2.61 9.79 4.76
N THR A 38 2.94 9.79 3.48
CA THR A 38 2.77 10.95 2.60
C THR A 38 1.32 11.43 2.48
N SER A 39 0.34 10.52 2.39
CA SER A 39 -1.06 10.90 2.26
C SER A 39 -1.64 11.55 3.51
N HIS A 40 -1.26 11.05 4.68
CA HIS A 40 -1.77 11.54 5.96
C HIS A 40 -1.05 12.81 6.42
N LEU A 41 0.28 12.84 6.25
CA LEU A 41 1.13 13.95 6.73
C LEU A 41 1.26 15.11 5.74
N VAL A 42 0.90 14.92 4.46
CA VAL A 42 1.03 15.98 3.45
C VAL A 42 -0.30 16.27 2.78
N THR A 43 -0.99 15.25 2.23
CA THR A 43 -2.20 15.48 1.45
C THR A 43 -3.39 15.91 2.33
N ALA A 44 -3.57 15.27 3.51
CA ALA A 44 -4.68 15.60 4.40
C ALA A 44 -4.52 17.01 5.01
N PRO A 45 -3.35 17.41 5.55
CA PRO A 45 -3.15 18.79 5.98
C PRO A 45 -3.25 19.82 4.85
N ALA A 46 -2.76 19.51 3.64
CA ALA A 46 -2.90 20.40 2.50
C ALA A 46 -4.38 20.62 2.11
N ALA A 47 -5.22 19.62 2.27
CA ALA A 47 -6.66 19.75 2.06
C ALA A 47 -7.33 20.59 3.14
N GLY A 48 -7.10 20.28 4.41
CA GLY A 48 -7.68 21.01 5.54
C GLY A 48 -7.24 22.47 5.58
N GLY A 49 -5.94 22.74 5.42
CA GLY A 49 -5.40 24.10 5.43
C GLY A 49 -5.91 24.97 4.28
N ARG A 50 -6.19 24.39 3.12
CA ARG A 50 -6.61 25.14 1.92
C ARG A 50 -8.13 25.22 1.74
N PHE A 51 -8.85 24.16 2.09
CA PHE A 51 -10.28 24.02 1.80
C PHE A 51 -11.15 23.77 3.04
N GLU A 52 -10.58 23.97 4.23
CA GLU A 52 -11.24 23.72 5.50
C GLU A 52 -11.79 22.28 5.55
N PHE A 53 -13.10 22.10 5.77
CA PHE A 53 -13.76 20.79 5.85
C PHE A 53 -14.31 20.29 4.50
N ALA A 54 -14.29 21.12 3.46
CA ALA A 54 -14.98 20.84 2.20
C ALA A 54 -14.57 19.53 1.52
N LEU A 55 -13.35 19.04 1.75
CA LEU A 55 -12.86 17.79 1.16
C LEU A 55 -12.93 16.58 2.11
N LEU A 56 -13.60 16.70 3.25
CA LEU A 56 -13.72 15.63 4.23
C LEU A 56 -14.42 14.38 3.65
N TRP A 57 -15.38 14.58 2.73
CA TRP A 57 -16.09 13.50 2.04
C TRP A 57 -15.18 12.55 1.22
N CYS A 58 -14.04 13.04 0.76
CA CYS A 58 -13.10 12.21 -0.01
C CYS A 58 -12.56 11.03 0.81
N ILE A 59 -12.43 11.20 2.13
CA ILE A 59 -11.88 10.18 3.02
C ILE A 59 -12.79 8.94 3.06
N PRO A 60 -14.07 9.01 3.49
CA PRO A 60 -14.94 7.84 3.48
C PRO A 60 -15.11 7.24 2.07
N VAL A 61 -15.17 8.06 1.03
CA VAL A 61 -15.27 7.57 -0.35
C VAL A 61 -14.04 6.73 -0.71
N ALA A 62 -12.82 7.21 -0.42
CA ALA A 62 -11.61 6.46 -0.70
C ALA A 62 -11.55 5.15 0.09
N TYR A 63 -11.86 5.18 1.39
CA TYR A 63 -11.74 4.00 2.25
C TYR A 63 -12.81 2.95 2.01
N ILE A 64 -14.07 3.36 1.86
CA ILE A 64 -15.20 2.43 1.66
C ILE A 64 -15.12 1.79 0.28
N PHE A 65 -14.93 2.60 -0.77
CA PHE A 65 -14.98 2.08 -2.14
C PHE A 65 -13.69 1.40 -2.61
N LYS A 66 -12.54 1.56 -1.93
CA LYS A 66 -11.31 0.82 -2.25
C LYS A 66 -11.11 -0.44 -1.43
N TYR A 67 -11.83 -0.61 -0.31
CA TYR A 67 -11.63 -1.72 0.62
C TYR A 67 -11.60 -3.08 -0.08
N TYR A 68 -12.61 -3.39 -0.87
CA TYR A 68 -12.69 -4.69 -1.54
C TYR A 68 -11.70 -4.84 -2.71
N GLY A 69 -11.23 -3.76 -3.29
CA GLY A 69 -10.15 -3.84 -4.27
C GLY A 69 -8.85 -4.40 -3.69
N PHE A 70 -8.54 -4.05 -2.44
CA PHE A 70 -7.42 -4.61 -1.68
C PHE A 70 -7.75 -6.00 -1.13
N GLU A 71 -8.93 -6.16 -0.54
CA GLU A 71 -9.35 -7.42 0.08
C GLU A 71 -9.40 -8.56 -0.93
N MET A 72 -9.83 -8.33 -2.16
CA MET A 72 -9.87 -9.34 -3.21
C MET A 72 -8.49 -9.88 -3.58
N ALA A 73 -7.47 -9.00 -3.65
CA ALA A 73 -6.09 -9.44 -3.88
C ALA A 73 -5.53 -10.22 -2.68
N PHE A 74 -5.82 -9.76 -1.47
CA PHE A 74 -5.46 -10.45 -0.24
C PHE A 74 -6.11 -11.84 -0.16
N ARG A 75 -7.41 -11.92 -0.43
CA ARG A 75 -8.19 -13.16 -0.49
C ARG A 75 -7.64 -14.13 -1.51
N PHE A 76 -7.37 -13.65 -2.73
CA PHE A 76 -6.80 -14.45 -3.80
C PHE A 76 -5.48 -15.10 -3.37
N THR A 77 -4.56 -14.30 -2.80
CA THR A 77 -3.25 -14.80 -2.37
C THR A 77 -3.38 -15.85 -1.26
N ASN A 78 -4.30 -15.64 -0.31
CA ASN A 78 -4.58 -16.62 0.74
C ASN A 78 -5.22 -17.91 0.19
N ALA A 79 -6.12 -17.79 -0.79
CA ALA A 79 -6.83 -18.93 -1.38
C ALA A 79 -5.93 -19.79 -2.30
N THR A 80 -4.95 -19.18 -2.96
CA THR A 80 -4.17 -19.86 -3.99
C THR A 80 -2.73 -20.13 -3.55
N GLY A 81 -2.22 -19.37 -2.57
CA GLY A 81 -0.80 -19.34 -2.23
C GLY A 81 0.07 -18.72 -3.34
N ARG A 82 -0.54 -18.06 -4.32
CA ARG A 82 0.11 -17.42 -5.48
C ARG A 82 -0.15 -15.92 -5.48
N SER A 83 0.61 -15.18 -6.27
CA SER A 83 0.37 -13.74 -6.42
C SER A 83 -0.70 -13.44 -7.47
N MET A 84 -1.27 -12.23 -7.38
CA MET A 84 -2.19 -11.72 -8.42
C MET A 84 -1.52 -11.65 -9.79
N LEU A 85 -0.21 -11.38 -9.84
CA LEU A 85 0.54 -11.32 -11.10
C LEU A 85 0.61 -12.69 -11.79
N ASP A 86 0.63 -13.80 -11.04
CA ASP A 86 0.55 -15.14 -11.61
C ASP A 86 -0.82 -15.34 -12.31
N ALA A 87 -1.91 -14.85 -11.71
CA ALA A 87 -3.24 -14.90 -12.34
C ALA A 87 -3.31 -14.03 -13.62
N TYR A 88 -2.70 -12.86 -13.59
CA TYR A 88 -2.69 -11.93 -14.72
C TYR A 88 -2.01 -12.52 -15.98
N THR A 89 -1.13 -13.50 -15.83
CA THR A 89 -0.51 -14.19 -16.97
C THR A 89 -1.49 -15.03 -17.78
N THR A 90 -2.64 -15.38 -17.22
CA THR A 90 -3.67 -16.16 -17.92
C THR A 90 -4.50 -15.33 -18.90
N ALA A 91 -4.34 -14.00 -18.90
CA ALA A 91 -4.96 -13.13 -19.89
C ALA A 91 -4.31 -13.28 -21.28
N PRO A 92 -5.07 -13.11 -22.38
CA PRO A 92 -4.50 -13.11 -23.72
C PRO A 92 -3.36 -12.11 -23.86
N GLY A 93 -2.22 -12.56 -24.40
CA GLY A 93 -1.02 -11.71 -24.56
C GLY A 93 -0.42 -11.19 -23.26
N LYS A 94 -0.89 -11.68 -22.11
CA LYS A 94 -0.45 -11.24 -20.77
C LYS A 94 -0.54 -9.72 -20.59
N TRP A 95 -1.50 -9.05 -21.24
CA TRP A 95 -1.61 -7.59 -21.24
C TRP A 95 -1.69 -6.98 -19.84
N PRO A 96 -2.33 -7.61 -18.81
CA PRO A 96 -2.34 -7.01 -17.49
C PRO A 96 -0.95 -6.96 -16.85
N VAL A 97 -0.09 -7.95 -17.13
CA VAL A 97 1.29 -7.96 -16.62
C VAL A 97 2.11 -6.84 -17.26
N TRP A 98 1.94 -6.60 -18.57
CA TRP A 98 2.56 -5.45 -19.27
C TRP A 98 2.06 -4.11 -18.71
N TYR A 99 0.75 -3.97 -18.48
CA TYR A 99 0.17 -2.78 -17.87
C TYR A 99 0.81 -2.49 -16.50
N VAL A 100 0.88 -3.52 -15.63
CA VAL A 100 1.51 -3.38 -14.32
C VAL A 100 2.99 -3.06 -14.43
N LEU A 101 3.73 -3.69 -15.33
CA LEU A 101 5.15 -3.41 -15.53
C LEU A 101 5.39 -1.94 -15.87
N VAL A 102 4.68 -1.41 -16.86
CA VAL A 102 4.85 -0.03 -17.32
C VAL A 102 4.44 0.97 -16.21
N THR A 103 3.26 0.77 -15.62
CA THR A 103 2.76 1.68 -14.57
C THR A 103 3.63 1.64 -13.33
N THR A 104 4.16 0.46 -12.96
CA THR A 104 5.08 0.33 -11.81
C THR A 104 6.43 0.98 -12.08
N LEU A 105 6.98 0.89 -13.29
CA LEU A 105 8.21 1.61 -13.64
C LEU A 105 8.04 3.14 -13.56
N ILE A 106 6.90 3.67 -13.98
CA ILE A 106 6.57 5.09 -13.80
C ILE A 106 6.47 5.44 -12.31
N GLN A 107 5.81 4.59 -11.51
CA GLN A 107 5.71 4.77 -10.07
C GLN A 107 7.07 4.66 -9.35
N CYS A 108 7.98 3.79 -9.80
CA CYS A 108 9.34 3.72 -9.29
C CYS A 108 10.10 5.05 -9.41
N ALA A 109 9.80 5.84 -10.44
CA ALA A 109 10.42 7.16 -10.63
C ALA A 109 9.60 8.26 -9.92
N LEU A 110 8.41 8.56 -10.43
CA LEU A 110 7.59 9.69 -9.98
C LEU A 110 6.96 9.44 -8.60
N GLY A 111 6.46 8.24 -8.39
CA GLY A 111 5.86 7.85 -7.12
C GLY A 111 6.87 7.87 -5.98
N GLN A 112 8.08 7.36 -6.22
CA GLN A 112 9.16 7.37 -5.23
C GLN A 112 9.69 8.77 -4.96
N ALA A 113 9.74 9.65 -5.97
CA ALA A 113 10.11 11.05 -5.78
C ALA A 113 9.17 11.76 -4.79
N GLY A 114 7.86 11.56 -4.90
CA GLY A 114 6.89 12.13 -3.95
C GLY A 114 7.09 11.62 -2.51
N ARG A 115 7.38 10.32 -2.35
CA ARG A 115 7.59 9.70 -1.02
C ARG A 115 8.91 10.13 -0.38
N LEU A 116 9.97 10.17 -1.15
CA LEU A 116 11.27 10.69 -0.68
C LEU A 116 11.18 12.19 -0.39
N ALA A 117 10.42 12.96 -1.17
CA ALA A 117 10.23 14.38 -0.93
C ALA A 117 9.53 14.64 0.41
N ALA A 118 8.54 13.83 0.79
CA ALA A 118 7.89 13.93 2.09
C ALA A 118 8.86 13.60 3.24
N ALA A 119 9.66 12.53 3.11
CA ALA A 119 10.68 12.19 4.10
C ALA A 119 11.79 13.25 4.19
N ALA A 120 12.23 13.74 3.05
CA ALA A 120 13.23 14.81 2.96
C ALA A 120 12.75 16.13 3.60
N ALA A 121 11.45 16.45 3.50
CA ALA A 121 10.90 17.66 4.13
C ALA A 121 11.02 17.63 5.66
N VAL A 122 10.87 16.46 6.30
CA VAL A 122 11.07 16.30 7.75
C VAL A 122 12.53 16.56 8.11
N LEU A 123 13.47 15.94 7.39
CA LEU A 123 14.90 16.15 7.63
C LEU A 123 15.35 17.58 7.30
N PHE A 124 14.81 18.16 6.23
CA PHE A 124 15.08 19.54 5.87
C PHE A 124 14.66 20.50 6.98
N TYR A 125 13.47 20.33 7.56
CA TYR A 125 13.01 21.12 8.69
C TYR A 125 13.97 21.01 9.88
N VAL A 126 14.37 19.78 10.25
CA VAL A 126 15.25 19.55 11.40
C VAL A 126 16.66 20.09 11.14
N PHE A 127 17.26 19.77 10.01
CA PHE A 127 18.69 20.03 9.78
C PHE A 127 18.96 21.38 9.11
N SER A 128 18.13 21.84 8.19
CA SER A 128 18.34 23.11 7.50
C SER A 128 17.67 24.27 8.21
N GLU A 129 16.41 24.17 8.61
CA GLU A 129 15.69 25.28 9.25
C GLU A 129 16.04 25.39 10.73
N PHE A 130 16.09 24.28 11.48
CA PHE A 130 16.35 24.32 12.92
C PHE A 130 17.86 24.35 13.26
N LEU A 131 18.70 23.55 12.57
CA LEU A 131 20.15 23.48 12.81
C LEU A 131 21.01 24.33 11.84
N GLY A 132 20.40 24.92 10.80
CA GLY A 132 21.09 25.86 9.91
C GLY A 132 22.07 25.24 8.90
N LEU A 133 21.95 23.93 8.56
CA LEU A 133 22.88 23.24 7.65
C LEU A 133 22.78 23.69 6.18
N GLY A 134 21.71 24.36 5.75
CA GLY A 134 21.57 24.96 4.42
C GLY A 134 21.60 24.02 3.22
N LEU A 135 21.46 22.70 3.40
CA LEU A 135 21.45 21.72 2.31
C LEU A 135 20.10 21.71 1.59
N PRO A 136 20.07 21.51 0.27
CA PRO A 136 18.81 21.42 -0.47
C PRO A 136 18.04 20.12 -0.15
N PRO A 137 16.68 20.12 -0.23
CA PRO A 137 15.85 18.98 0.17
C PRO A 137 16.20 17.65 -0.52
N TRP A 138 16.61 17.66 -1.79
CA TRP A 138 16.97 16.46 -2.51
C TRP A 138 18.18 15.69 -1.91
N VAL A 139 19.09 16.40 -1.22
CA VAL A 139 20.25 15.77 -0.54
C VAL A 139 19.76 14.90 0.62
N TYR A 140 18.80 15.40 1.40
CA TYR A 140 18.18 14.60 2.46
C TYR A 140 17.41 13.40 1.89
N GLY A 141 16.72 13.60 0.75
CA GLY A 141 16.06 12.50 0.02
C GLY A 141 17.06 11.45 -0.46
N LEU A 142 18.20 11.85 -1.00
CA LEU A 142 19.28 10.94 -1.38
C LEU A 142 19.78 10.14 -0.17
N GLY A 143 20.05 10.81 0.95
CA GLY A 143 20.50 10.15 2.18
C GLY A 143 19.50 9.10 2.68
N MET A 144 18.22 9.46 2.72
CA MET A 144 17.13 8.53 3.10
C MET A 144 16.98 7.36 2.11
N GLY A 145 17.10 7.63 0.82
CA GLY A 145 17.04 6.62 -0.22
C GLY A 145 18.20 5.64 -0.15
N VAL A 146 19.43 6.14 0.01
CA VAL A 146 20.64 5.31 0.18
C VAL A 146 20.53 4.47 1.45
N LEU A 147 20.07 5.05 2.56
CA LEU A 147 19.84 4.33 3.80
C LEU A 147 18.81 3.19 3.59
N SER A 148 17.70 3.49 2.93
CA SER A 148 16.64 2.49 2.64
C SER A 148 17.17 1.34 1.80
N VAL A 149 17.83 1.66 0.67
CA VAL A 149 18.43 0.67 -0.23
C VAL A 149 19.50 -0.16 0.50
N GLY A 150 20.37 0.49 1.29
CA GLY A 150 21.38 -0.18 2.10
C GLY A 150 20.76 -1.19 3.07
N ILE A 151 19.76 -0.79 3.84
CA ILE A 151 19.09 -1.69 4.79
C ILE A 151 18.45 -2.88 4.08
N ILE A 152 17.78 -2.65 2.94
CA ILE A 152 17.14 -3.73 2.16
C ILE A 152 18.19 -4.71 1.64
N LEU A 153 19.29 -4.21 1.09
CA LEU A 153 20.36 -5.07 0.54
C LEU A 153 21.12 -5.85 1.60
N TYR A 154 21.27 -5.29 2.82
CA TYR A 154 21.92 -5.97 3.95
C TYR A 154 20.98 -6.89 4.76
N GLY A 155 19.69 -6.99 4.39
CA GLY A 155 18.74 -7.93 5.01
C GLY A 155 18.29 -7.57 6.43
N ARG A 156 18.49 -6.33 6.90
CA ARG A 156 18.11 -5.87 8.26
C ARG A 156 16.67 -5.37 8.35
N TYR A 157 15.81 -5.91 7.52
CA TYR A 157 14.41 -5.50 7.39
C TYR A 157 13.62 -5.58 8.72
N ALA A 158 13.81 -6.64 9.50
CA ALA A 158 13.01 -6.86 10.72
C ALA A 158 13.19 -5.77 11.79
N ALA A 159 14.41 -5.23 11.94
CA ALA A 159 14.68 -4.17 12.92
C ALA A 159 14.01 -2.86 12.52
N VAL A 160 14.05 -2.51 11.22
CA VAL A 160 13.39 -1.32 10.67
C VAL A 160 11.87 -1.47 10.77
N GLU A 161 11.34 -2.64 10.43
CA GLU A 161 9.92 -2.95 10.55
C GLU A 161 9.41 -2.77 11.98
N LEU A 162 10.17 -3.24 12.97
CA LEU A 162 9.80 -3.08 14.39
C LEU A 162 9.87 -1.60 14.81
N ALA A 163 10.95 -0.89 14.48
CA ALA A 163 11.12 0.52 14.83
C ALA A 163 10.02 1.39 14.22
N THR A 164 9.71 1.19 12.93
CA THR A 164 8.66 1.95 12.26
C THR A 164 7.28 1.66 12.82
N LYS A 165 6.96 0.42 13.21
CA LYS A 165 5.70 0.07 13.89
C LYS A 165 5.53 0.81 15.23
N ILE A 166 6.59 0.82 16.06
CA ILE A 166 6.56 1.50 17.36
C ILE A 166 6.33 3.00 17.15
N LEU A 167 7.12 3.63 16.27
CA LEU A 167 7.02 5.07 16.03
C LEU A 167 5.70 5.48 15.35
N ALA A 168 5.16 4.64 14.47
CA ALA A 168 3.83 4.88 13.90
C ALA A 168 2.73 4.74 14.98
N GLY A 169 2.88 3.82 15.92
CA GLY A 169 2.01 3.75 17.10
C GLY A 169 2.09 5.01 17.97
N VAL A 170 3.30 5.53 18.19
CA VAL A 170 3.50 6.80 18.89
C VAL A 170 2.85 7.96 18.15
N LEU A 171 3.04 8.05 16.82
CA LEU A 171 2.39 9.08 16.00
C LEU A 171 0.85 8.97 16.09
N PHE A 172 0.30 7.76 16.04
CA PHE A 172 -1.13 7.55 16.17
C PHE A 172 -1.65 8.07 17.52
N VAL A 173 -1.04 7.64 18.61
CA VAL A 173 -1.46 8.02 19.96
C VAL A 173 -1.31 9.53 20.18
N SER A 174 -0.20 10.13 19.75
CA SER A 174 0.02 11.57 19.87
C SER A 174 -0.97 12.38 19.04
N THR A 175 -1.25 11.96 17.79
CA THR A 175 -2.20 12.64 16.91
C THR A 175 -3.63 12.58 17.47
N VAL A 176 -4.05 11.43 17.96
CA VAL A 176 -5.36 11.28 18.65
C VAL A 176 -5.38 12.13 19.92
N GLY A 177 -4.29 12.12 20.70
CA GLY A 177 -4.17 12.94 21.92
C GLY A 177 -4.35 14.42 21.61
N VAL A 178 -3.62 14.97 20.64
CA VAL A 178 -3.75 16.37 20.22
C VAL A 178 -5.18 16.72 19.80
N TYR A 179 -5.79 15.84 19.00
CA TYR A 179 -7.19 16.07 18.56
C TYR A 179 -8.20 16.10 19.71
N LEU A 180 -7.98 15.29 20.76
CA LEU A 180 -8.87 15.28 21.93
C LEU A 180 -8.74 16.54 22.78
N PHE A 181 -7.62 17.26 22.75
CA PHE A 181 -7.47 18.54 23.42
C PHE A 181 -8.22 19.67 22.70
N GLU A 182 -8.20 19.66 21.36
CA GLU A 182 -8.88 20.68 20.54
C GLU A 182 -9.60 20.00 19.35
N PRO A 183 -10.77 19.40 19.62
CA PRO A 183 -11.52 18.72 18.58
C PRO A 183 -12.17 19.73 17.63
N ALA A 184 -12.27 19.37 16.36
CA ALA A 184 -13.06 20.10 15.40
C ALA A 184 -14.54 20.15 15.84
N PRO A 185 -15.29 21.21 15.46
CA PRO A 185 -16.70 21.32 15.81
C PRO A 185 -17.49 20.13 15.23
N LEU A 186 -18.47 19.64 16.00
CA LEU A 186 -19.30 18.49 15.58
C LEU A 186 -20.02 18.72 14.24
N SER A 187 -20.33 19.99 13.91
CA SER A 187 -20.89 20.37 12.62
C SER A 187 -19.98 19.98 11.43
N ALA A 188 -18.66 19.93 11.61
CA ALA A 188 -17.74 19.49 10.60
C ALA A 188 -17.98 18.04 10.14
N MET A 189 -18.55 17.19 11.01
CA MET A 189 -18.87 15.80 10.65
C MET A 189 -19.93 15.70 9.53
N GLY A 190 -20.74 16.77 9.33
CA GLY A 190 -21.69 16.85 8.21
C GLY A 190 -20.99 16.76 6.84
N TYR A 191 -19.79 17.27 6.73
CA TYR A 191 -18.98 17.24 5.49
C TYR A 191 -18.53 15.84 5.06
N PHE A 192 -18.68 14.81 5.87
CA PHE A 192 -18.54 13.43 5.42
C PHE A 192 -19.58 13.01 4.37
N PHE A 193 -20.75 13.66 4.39
CA PHE A 193 -21.90 13.31 3.56
C PHE A 193 -22.23 14.37 2.51
N THR A 194 -21.56 15.51 2.53
CA THR A 194 -21.74 16.60 1.55
C THR A 194 -20.57 16.61 0.57
N VAL A 195 -20.87 16.40 -0.71
CA VAL A 195 -19.85 16.42 -1.77
C VAL A 195 -19.66 17.87 -2.23
N GLU A 196 -18.57 18.47 -1.81
CA GLU A 196 -18.15 19.80 -2.25
C GLU A 196 -16.88 19.71 -3.10
N VAL A 197 -16.82 20.52 -4.16
CA VAL A 197 -15.67 20.57 -5.08
C VAL A 197 -15.25 22.02 -5.25
N PRO A 198 -14.51 22.59 -4.28
CA PRO A 198 -14.04 23.97 -4.38
C PRO A 198 -13.15 24.19 -5.60
N GLY A 199 -13.12 25.42 -6.11
CA GLY A 199 -12.26 25.80 -7.23
C GLY A 199 -10.79 25.46 -6.96
N GLY A 200 -10.11 24.79 -7.91
CA GLY A 200 -8.71 24.39 -7.75
C GLY A 200 -8.45 23.13 -6.89
N SER A 201 -9.47 22.48 -6.34
CA SER A 201 -9.32 21.30 -5.45
C SER A 201 -9.04 19.97 -6.17
N TRP A 202 -9.23 19.89 -7.50
CA TRP A 202 -9.18 18.65 -8.27
C TRP A 202 -7.91 17.81 -8.09
N LEU A 203 -6.73 18.45 -8.02
CA LEU A 203 -5.48 17.74 -7.82
C LEU A 203 -5.44 17.07 -6.43
N ILE A 204 -5.96 17.76 -5.41
CA ILE A 204 -6.03 17.22 -4.04
C ILE A 204 -7.08 16.12 -3.96
N ILE A 205 -8.24 16.28 -4.60
CA ILE A 205 -9.27 15.23 -4.68
C ILE A 205 -8.69 13.98 -5.35
N ALA A 206 -8.03 14.12 -6.50
CA ALA A 206 -7.38 13.00 -7.18
C ALA A 206 -6.31 12.35 -6.31
N ALA A 207 -5.52 13.15 -5.57
CA ALA A 207 -4.51 12.66 -4.65
C ALA A 207 -5.13 11.89 -3.46
N PHE A 208 -6.21 12.37 -2.88
CA PHE A 208 -6.96 11.66 -1.84
C PHE A 208 -7.48 10.33 -2.33
N LEU A 209 -8.25 10.33 -3.41
CA LEU A 209 -8.86 9.13 -3.97
C LEU A 209 -7.78 8.13 -4.45
N GLY A 210 -6.64 8.63 -4.91
CA GLY A 210 -5.52 7.81 -5.34
C GLY A 210 -4.77 7.14 -4.20
N LEU A 211 -4.39 7.89 -3.19
CA LEU A 211 -3.43 7.44 -2.18
C LEU A 211 -4.06 7.06 -0.83
N LEU A 212 -5.31 7.43 -0.52
CA LEU A 212 -5.99 6.95 0.68
C LEU A 212 -6.71 5.60 0.44
N PRO A 213 -6.57 4.60 1.32
CA PRO A 213 -5.55 4.46 2.36
C PRO A 213 -4.13 4.32 1.80
N THR A 214 -4.00 3.82 0.58
CA THR A 214 -2.76 3.70 -0.23
C THR A 214 -3.13 3.53 -1.71
N GLY A 215 -2.16 3.52 -2.63
CA GLY A 215 -2.38 3.23 -4.05
C GLY A 215 -2.91 1.81 -4.27
N MET A 216 -3.79 1.59 -5.24
CA MET A 216 -4.33 0.26 -5.53
C MET A 216 -3.24 -0.73 -5.98
N ASP A 217 -2.15 -0.24 -6.57
CA ASP A 217 -0.96 -1.00 -6.93
C ASP A 217 -0.27 -1.68 -5.74
N VAL A 218 -0.44 -1.15 -4.53
CA VAL A 218 0.05 -1.77 -3.29
C VAL A 218 -0.62 -3.13 -3.02
N SER A 219 -1.82 -3.36 -3.55
CA SER A 219 -2.45 -4.69 -3.48
C SER A 219 -1.62 -5.77 -4.17
N LEU A 220 -0.90 -5.42 -5.25
CA LEU A 220 0.00 -6.33 -5.96
C LEU A 220 1.30 -6.56 -5.19
N GLN A 221 1.85 -5.50 -4.57
CA GLN A 221 2.99 -5.63 -3.67
C GLN A 221 2.65 -6.54 -2.49
N ALA A 222 1.50 -6.32 -1.86
CA ALA A 222 1.01 -7.15 -0.76
C ALA A 222 0.79 -8.61 -1.19
N SER A 223 0.32 -8.83 -2.41
CA SER A 223 0.15 -10.16 -2.97
C SER A 223 1.50 -10.87 -3.20
N GLU A 224 2.52 -10.17 -3.72
CA GLU A 224 3.87 -10.71 -3.83
C GLU A 224 4.51 -10.99 -2.47
N TRP A 225 4.37 -10.08 -1.49
CA TRP A 225 4.81 -10.32 -0.12
C TRP A 225 4.06 -11.50 0.52
N GLY A 226 2.76 -11.62 0.30
CA GLY A 226 1.94 -12.72 0.79
C GLY A 226 2.38 -14.07 0.22
N LYS A 227 2.64 -14.14 -1.11
CA LYS A 227 3.24 -15.31 -1.76
C LYS A 227 4.60 -15.64 -1.13
N ALA A 228 5.44 -14.64 -0.98
CA ALA A 228 6.78 -14.77 -0.40
C ALA A 228 6.75 -15.25 1.05
N LYS A 229 5.83 -14.74 1.88
CA LYS A 229 5.62 -15.16 3.27
C LYS A 229 4.81 -16.45 3.40
N ARG A 230 4.38 -17.06 2.29
CA ARG A 230 3.55 -18.28 2.25
C ARG A 230 2.29 -18.16 3.09
N VAL A 231 1.52 -17.07 2.93
CA VAL A 231 0.28 -16.89 3.68
C VAL A 231 -0.80 -17.88 3.23
N GLY A 232 -1.73 -18.21 4.12
CA GLY A 232 -2.87 -19.08 3.81
C GLY A 232 -2.45 -20.41 3.17
N MET A 233 -3.01 -20.71 1.99
CA MET A 233 -2.69 -21.90 1.20
C MET A 233 -1.20 -22.00 0.81
N GLY A 234 -0.47 -20.90 0.76
CA GLY A 234 0.96 -20.91 0.44
C GLY A 234 1.81 -21.76 1.37
N ARG A 235 1.36 -21.99 2.62
CA ARG A 235 2.05 -22.84 3.60
C ARG A 235 1.95 -24.33 3.29
N ILE A 236 0.86 -24.75 2.68
CA ILE A 236 0.57 -26.17 2.41
C ILE A 236 0.64 -26.50 0.92
N ARG A 237 0.84 -25.50 0.06
CA ARG A 237 0.80 -25.67 -1.39
C ARG A 237 1.83 -26.66 -1.92
N GLU A 238 3.08 -26.59 -1.47
CA GLU A 238 4.13 -27.54 -1.89
C GLU A 238 3.78 -28.98 -1.54
N GLN A 239 3.08 -29.18 -0.42
CA GLN A 239 2.58 -30.48 -0.04
C GLN A 239 1.43 -30.93 -0.95
N LEU A 240 0.47 -30.02 -1.25
CA LEU A 240 -0.61 -30.31 -2.17
C LEU A 240 -0.10 -30.63 -3.59
N GLU A 241 0.95 -29.96 -4.05
CA GLU A 241 1.57 -30.24 -5.35
C GLU A 241 2.27 -31.61 -5.36
N ARG A 242 2.99 -31.96 -4.28
CA ARG A 242 3.60 -33.30 -4.11
C ARG A 242 2.55 -34.42 -4.06
N ASP A 243 1.42 -34.17 -3.43
CA ASP A 243 0.35 -35.15 -3.26
C ASP A 243 -0.55 -35.24 -4.53
N GLY A 244 -0.27 -34.42 -5.56
CA GLY A 244 -1.05 -34.36 -6.80
C GLY A 244 -2.43 -33.71 -6.64
N LEU A 245 -2.67 -33.02 -5.54
CA LEU A 245 -3.92 -32.29 -5.27
C LEU A 245 -3.91 -30.86 -5.81
N ALA A 246 -2.73 -30.33 -6.12
CA ALA A 246 -2.53 -29.05 -6.78
C ALA A 246 -1.62 -29.21 -7.99
N LYS A 247 -1.89 -28.46 -9.05
CA LYS A 247 -1.01 -28.41 -10.21
C LYS A 247 0.13 -27.41 -10.02
N VAL A 248 1.30 -27.76 -10.51
CA VAL A 248 2.41 -26.81 -10.65
C VAL A 248 2.02 -25.84 -11.77
N PHE A 249 2.00 -24.55 -11.43
CA PHE A 249 1.65 -23.50 -12.40
C PHE A 249 2.93 -22.96 -13.05
N ASP A 250 2.96 -22.99 -14.39
CA ASP A 250 4.01 -22.36 -15.18
C ASP A 250 3.38 -21.35 -16.16
N PRO A 251 3.71 -20.05 -16.07
CA PRO A 251 3.13 -19.00 -16.91
C PRO A 251 3.50 -19.11 -18.40
N PHE A 252 4.37 -20.03 -18.80
CA PHE A 252 4.82 -20.25 -20.19
C PHE A 252 4.28 -21.51 -20.85
N THR A 253 3.66 -22.38 -20.06
CA THR A 253 2.87 -23.52 -20.56
C THR A 253 1.40 -23.12 -20.66
N SER A 254 0.56 -23.99 -21.21
CA SER A 254 -0.88 -23.76 -21.34
C SER A 254 -1.60 -23.79 -19.98
N SER A 255 -1.15 -22.98 -19.03
CA SER A 255 -1.75 -22.90 -17.70
C SER A 255 -3.12 -22.24 -17.76
N ARG A 256 -4.12 -22.90 -17.21
CA ARG A 256 -5.49 -22.43 -17.14
C ARG A 256 -5.74 -21.74 -15.79
N LYS A 257 -6.78 -20.91 -15.72
CA LYS A 257 -7.17 -20.26 -14.46
C LYS A 257 -7.45 -21.27 -13.35
N GLU A 258 -8.04 -22.43 -13.72
CA GLU A 258 -8.37 -23.52 -12.82
C GLU A 258 -7.13 -24.17 -12.17
N ASP A 259 -5.95 -24.04 -12.79
CA ASP A 259 -4.70 -24.59 -12.27
C ASP A 259 -4.10 -23.74 -11.14
N LEU A 260 -4.62 -22.52 -10.93
CA LEU A 260 -4.14 -21.59 -9.91
C LEU A 260 -4.68 -21.89 -8.50
N ALA A 261 -5.93 -22.35 -8.39
CA ALA A 261 -6.60 -22.57 -7.11
C ALA A 261 -6.86 -24.06 -6.86
N VAL A 262 -6.96 -24.41 -5.58
CA VAL A 262 -7.45 -25.70 -5.09
C VAL A 262 -8.72 -25.40 -4.28
N ASP A 263 -9.76 -26.21 -4.47
CA ASP A 263 -10.96 -26.11 -3.63
C ASP A 263 -10.65 -26.61 -2.22
N VAL A 264 -10.56 -25.69 -1.27
CA VAL A 264 -10.27 -26.01 0.14
C VAL A 264 -11.38 -26.88 0.73
N SER A 265 -12.62 -26.79 0.23
CA SER A 265 -13.73 -27.61 0.70
C SER A 265 -13.54 -29.10 0.39
N SER A 266 -12.64 -29.45 -0.53
CA SER A 266 -12.28 -30.84 -0.86
C SER A 266 -11.18 -31.43 0.03
N LEU A 267 -10.53 -30.60 0.86
CA LEU A 267 -9.45 -31.02 1.74
C LEU A 267 -9.99 -31.59 3.09
N PRO A 268 -9.18 -32.34 3.84
CA PRO A 268 -9.54 -32.77 5.19
C PRO A 268 -9.95 -31.61 6.09
N GLY A 269 -10.87 -31.85 7.04
CA GLY A 269 -11.48 -30.83 7.88
C GLY A 269 -10.45 -29.98 8.67
N HIS A 270 -9.35 -30.61 9.11
CA HIS A 270 -8.27 -29.92 9.82
C HIS A 270 -7.56 -28.89 8.91
N ALA A 271 -7.30 -29.25 7.65
CA ALA A 271 -6.70 -28.33 6.67
C ALA A 271 -7.66 -27.17 6.33
N GLN A 272 -8.97 -27.44 6.22
CA GLN A 272 -9.98 -26.39 6.03
C GLN A 272 -9.99 -25.40 7.20
N GLU A 273 -9.96 -25.92 8.46
CA GLU A 273 -9.95 -25.08 9.66
C GLU A 273 -8.65 -24.27 9.77
N TYR A 274 -7.50 -24.88 9.42
CA TYR A 274 -6.21 -24.18 9.32
C TYR A 274 -6.28 -22.98 8.37
N CYS A 275 -6.76 -23.17 7.14
CA CYS A 275 -6.91 -22.11 6.15
C CYS A 275 -7.90 -21.04 6.63
N ARG A 276 -9.04 -21.44 7.21
CA ARG A 276 -10.05 -20.53 7.73
C ARG A 276 -9.52 -19.63 8.84
N ARG A 277 -8.77 -20.18 9.80
CA ARG A 277 -8.19 -19.40 10.91
C ARG A 277 -7.16 -18.40 10.41
N TRP A 278 -6.22 -18.82 9.58
CA TRP A 278 -5.21 -17.92 9.02
C TRP A 278 -5.83 -16.81 8.19
N PHE A 279 -6.84 -17.11 7.38
CA PHE A 279 -7.54 -16.10 6.60
C PHE A 279 -8.27 -15.08 7.48
N ARG A 280 -8.96 -15.54 8.54
CA ARG A 280 -9.63 -14.64 9.50
C ARG A 280 -8.63 -13.72 10.23
N ILE A 281 -7.51 -14.27 10.69
CA ILE A 281 -6.47 -13.47 11.34
C ILE A 281 -5.95 -12.39 10.40
N GLY A 282 -5.61 -12.75 9.18
CA GLY A 282 -5.11 -11.81 8.20
C GLY A 282 -6.15 -10.76 7.78
N LEU A 283 -7.43 -11.15 7.69
CA LEU A 283 -8.51 -10.20 7.38
C LEU A 283 -8.77 -9.21 8.52
N LEU A 284 -8.69 -9.67 9.78
CA LEU A 284 -8.77 -8.79 10.95
C LEU A 284 -7.60 -7.80 11.01
N ASP A 285 -6.39 -8.29 10.78
CA ASP A 285 -5.16 -7.48 10.72
C ASP A 285 -5.27 -6.38 9.63
N PHE A 286 -5.70 -6.77 8.43
CA PHE A 286 -5.96 -5.85 7.33
C PHE A 286 -7.04 -4.81 7.67
N SER A 287 -8.19 -5.26 8.20
CA SER A 287 -9.31 -4.37 8.53
C SER A 287 -8.96 -3.39 9.63
N LEU A 288 -8.24 -3.83 10.67
CA LEU A 288 -7.78 -2.96 11.75
C LEU A 288 -6.85 -1.87 11.21
N GLY A 289 -5.87 -2.22 10.38
CA GLY A 289 -4.99 -1.24 9.76
C GLY A 289 -5.75 -0.24 8.89
N HIS A 290 -6.79 -0.69 8.19
CA HIS A 290 -7.66 0.15 7.36
C HIS A 290 -8.42 1.19 8.20
N VAL A 291 -9.00 0.77 9.35
CA VAL A 291 -9.70 1.66 10.27
C VAL A 291 -8.74 2.66 10.94
N VAL A 292 -7.58 2.20 11.39
CA VAL A 292 -6.56 3.10 11.99
C VAL A 292 -6.11 4.16 10.99
N SER A 293 -5.88 3.77 9.75
CA SER A 293 -5.51 4.68 8.66
C SER A 293 -6.63 5.70 8.36
N PHE A 294 -7.90 5.25 8.34
CA PHE A 294 -9.07 6.13 8.18
C PHE A 294 -9.14 7.21 9.27
N VAL A 295 -9.01 6.80 10.53
CA VAL A 295 -9.05 7.70 11.68
C VAL A 295 -7.93 8.73 11.59
N LEU A 296 -6.70 8.32 11.28
CA LEU A 296 -5.58 9.24 11.14
C LEU A 296 -5.77 10.25 9.99
N ALA A 297 -6.22 9.79 8.82
CA ALA A 297 -6.47 10.69 7.69
C ALA A 297 -7.51 11.76 8.06
N THR A 298 -8.57 11.34 8.74
CA THR A 298 -9.61 12.23 9.22
C THR A 298 -9.08 13.27 10.21
N ILE A 299 -8.36 12.81 11.24
CA ILE A 299 -7.81 13.71 12.27
C ILE A 299 -6.83 14.71 11.67
N PHE A 300 -5.93 14.30 10.78
CA PHE A 300 -4.97 15.22 10.17
C PHE A 300 -5.65 16.28 9.31
N LEU A 301 -6.72 15.94 8.58
CA LEU A 301 -7.50 16.95 7.85
C LEU A 301 -8.18 17.90 8.80
N LEU A 302 -8.88 17.38 9.82
CA LEU A 302 -9.63 18.19 10.79
C LEU A 302 -8.71 19.14 11.57
N LEU A 303 -7.57 18.65 12.06
CA LEU A 303 -6.59 19.50 12.75
C LEU A 303 -6.07 20.61 11.83
N ALA A 304 -5.75 20.27 10.59
CA ALA A 304 -5.27 21.29 9.64
C ALA A 304 -6.37 22.30 9.26
N ALA A 305 -7.62 21.87 9.18
CA ALA A 305 -8.75 22.77 8.94
C ALA A 305 -8.95 23.77 10.10
N VAL A 306 -8.78 23.32 11.34
CA VAL A 306 -8.94 24.18 12.53
C VAL A 306 -7.75 25.13 12.70
N TRP A 307 -6.53 24.63 12.50
CA TRP A 307 -5.31 25.37 12.88
C TRP A 307 -4.64 26.10 11.72
N LEU A 308 -4.73 25.57 10.50
CA LEU A 308 -3.98 26.10 9.36
C LEU A 308 -4.86 26.88 8.36
N TYR A 309 -6.19 26.69 8.37
CA TYR A 309 -7.08 27.40 7.44
C TYR A 309 -7.22 28.90 7.82
N PRO A 310 -7.16 29.84 6.84
CA PRO A 310 -6.88 29.68 5.42
C PRO A 310 -5.37 29.81 5.11
N SER A 311 -4.68 28.71 4.98
CA SER A 311 -3.25 28.70 4.68
C SER A 311 -2.95 27.72 3.53
N GLU A 312 -2.13 28.13 2.58
CA GLU A 312 -1.59 27.21 1.61
C GLU A 312 -0.41 26.45 2.23
N VAL A 313 -0.67 25.24 2.72
CA VAL A 313 0.40 24.33 3.15
C VAL A 313 1.21 23.94 1.91
N ALA A 314 2.30 24.65 1.66
CA ALA A 314 3.10 24.54 0.46
C ALA A 314 4.60 24.65 0.76
N GLY A 315 5.42 24.10 -0.15
CA GLY A 315 6.87 24.23 -0.08
C GLY A 315 7.55 23.32 0.95
N ASN A 316 8.76 23.71 1.36
CA ASN A 316 9.60 22.93 2.28
C ASN A 316 9.20 23.13 3.75
N ALA A 317 8.53 24.24 4.08
CA ALA A 317 8.10 24.57 5.43
C ALA A 317 6.86 23.77 5.92
N VAL A 318 6.26 22.94 5.06
CA VAL A 318 5.05 22.17 5.35
C VAL A 318 5.12 21.39 6.69
N ILE A 319 6.25 20.81 7.00
CA ILE A 319 6.44 20.03 8.23
C ILE A 319 6.45 20.95 9.46
N GLY A 320 7.05 22.14 9.34
CA GLY A 320 7.05 23.14 10.41
C GLY A 320 5.66 23.68 10.71
N GLU A 321 4.85 23.93 9.68
CA GLU A 321 3.46 24.37 9.85
C GLU A 321 2.61 23.30 10.54
N ILE A 322 2.75 22.02 10.14
CA ILE A 322 2.06 20.92 10.80
C ILE A 322 2.57 20.71 12.23
N ALA A 323 3.89 20.83 12.46
CA ALA A 323 4.48 20.70 13.80
C ALA A 323 3.93 21.74 14.79
N ARG A 324 3.62 22.96 14.32
CA ARG A 324 3.00 24.00 15.15
C ARG A 324 1.65 23.56 15.71
N ILE A 325 0.83 22.82 14.96
CA ILE A 325 -0.43 22.27 15.48
C ILE A 325 -0.19 21.51 16.78
N PHE A 326 0.87 20.71 16.84
CA PHE A 326 1.21 19.90 18.01
C PHE A 326 1.82 20.72 19.15
N THR A 327 2.65 21.70 18.81
CA THR A 327 3.34 22.54 19.80
C THR A 327 2.41 23.59 20.42
N ASP A 328 1.55 24.19 19.61
CA ASP A 328 0.67 25.27 20.07
C ASP A 328 -0.52 24.70 20.87
N SER A 329 -0.98 23.48 20.57
CA SER A 329 -2.07 22.85 21.31
C SER A 329 -1.64 22.19 22.62
N VAL A 330 -0.44 21.56 22.70
CA VAL A 330 -0.04 20.75 23.89
C VAL A 330 1.23 21.28 24.54
N GLY A 331 2.16 21.83 23.76
CA GLY A 331 3.39 22.43 24.27
C GLY A 331 4.65 22.01 23.49
N PRO A 332 5.80 22.66 23.73
CA PRO A 332 7.03 22.51 22.93
C PRO A 332 7.60 21.09 22.88
N SER A 333 7.37 20.27 23.92
CA SER A 333 7.83 18.88 23.95
C SER A 333 7.19 17.99 22.87
N MET A 334 6.01 18.37 22.38
CA MET A 334 5.31 17.62 21.33
C MET A 334 5.97 17.75 19.96
N MET A 335 6.80 18.79 19.74
CA MET A 335 7.58 18.94 18.51
C MET A 335 8.45 17.70 18.25
N LEU A 336 9.21 17.25 19.25
CA LEU A 336 10.10 16.10 19.10
C LEU A 336 9.30 14.81 18.80
N ILE A 337 8.21 14.61 19.53
CA ILE A 337 7.33 13.44 19.34
C ILE A 337 6.75 13.42 17.93
N PHE A 338 6.24 14.57 17.47
CA PHE A 338 5.70 14.71 16.11
C PHE A 338 6.78 14.45 15.07
N LEU A 339 7.95 15.09 15.17
CA LEU A 339 9.04 14.96 14.17
C LEU A 339 9.55 13.53 14.08
N LEU A 340 9.73 12.82 15.20
CA LEU A 340 10.12 11.41 15.20
C LEU A 340 9.03 10.53 14.57
N GLY A 341 7.77 10.76 14.89
CA GLY A 341 6.64 10.06 14.30
C GLY A 341 6.50 10.33 12.79
N ALA A 342 6.61 11.59 12.37
CA ALA A 342 6.54 12.00 10.97
C ALA A 342 7.71 11.43 10.16
N LEU A 343 8.92 11.45 10.71
CA LEU A 343 10.11 10.84 10.09
C LEU A 343 9.90 9.33 9.92
N ALA A 344 9.45 8.65 10.96
CA ALA A 344 9.23 7.22 10.89
C ALA A 344 8.14 6.84 9.88
N ALA A 345 7.03 7.56 9.84
CA ALA A 345 5.94 7.30 8.92
C ALA A 345 6.36 7.55 7.46
N THR A 346 7.01 8.68 7.17
CA THR A 346 7.48 9.01 5.81
C THR A 346 8.62 8.10 5.36
N PHE A 347 9.57 7.80 6.27
CA PHE A 347 10.65 6.83 6.01
C PHE A 347 10.10 5.43 5.73
N SER A 348 9.21 4.92 6.60
CA SER A 348 8.59 3.61 6.43
C SER A 348 7.89 3.49 5.08
N THR A 349 7.17 4.53 4.68
CA THR A 349 6.51 4.57 3.37
C THR A 349 7.54 4.48 2.25
N ALA A 350 8.53 5.35 2.21
CA ALA A 350 9.57 5.34 1.17
C ALA A 350 10.34 4.01 1.13
N PHE A 351 10.70 3.46 2.31
CA PHE A 351 11.38 2.18 2.47
C PHE A 351 10.59 1.00 1.90
N ASN A 352 9.30 0.90 2.25
CA ASN A 352 8.44 -0.18 1.79
C ASN A 352 8.24 -0.16 0.26
N TYR A 353 8.22 1.01 -0.36
CA TYR A 353 8.12 1.13 -1.80
C TYR A 353 9.44 0.83 -2.52
N PHE A 354 10.60 1.04 -1.88
CA PHE A 354 11.89 0.56 -2.40
C PHE A 354 12.00 -0.95 -2.42
N ASP A 355 11.29 -1.68 -1.58
CA ASP A 355 11.16 -3.14 -1.68
C ASP A 355 9.99 -3.56 -2.60
N GLY A 356 8.82 -2.96 -2.43
CA GLY A 356 7.57 -3.42 -3.05
C GLY A 356 7.52 -3.27 -4.56
N TRP A 357 7.82 -2.09 -5.11
CA TRP A 357 7.78 -1.87 -6.56
C TRP A 357 8.86 -2.65 -7.32
N PRO A 358 10.14 -2.67 -6.92
CA PRO A 358 11.13 -3.53 -7.56
C PRO A 358 10.75 -5.01 -7.55
N ARG A 359 10.09 -5.48 -6.49
CA ARG A 359 9.58 -6.84 -6.39
C ARG A 359 8.46 -7.11 -7.42
N VAL A 360 7.53 -6.18 -7.59
CA VAL A 360 6.47 -6.26 -8.61
C VAL A 360 7.08 -6.26 -10.02
N VAL A 361 8.06 -5.39 -10.30
CA VAL A 361 8.77 -5.36 -11.59
C VAL A 361 9.50 -6.68 -11.86
N ALA A 362 10.22 -7.20 -10.87
CA ALA A 362 10.93 -8.47 -10.98
C ALA A 362 9.95 -9.63 -11.24
N ALA A 363 8.80 -9.65 -10.54
CA ALA A 363 7.75 -10.64 -10.76
C ALA A 363 7.10 -10.51 -12.15
N CYS A 364 6.86 -9.28 -12.65
CA CYS A 364 6.42 -9.07 -14.02
C CYS A 364 7.43 -9.62 -15.03
N CYS A 365 8.72 -9.35 -14.85
CA CYS A 365 9.78 -9.87 -15.72
C CYS A 365 9.86 -11.39 -15.67
N ARG A 366 9.75 -12.00 -14.47
CA ARG A 366 9.66 -13.46 -14.31
C ARG A 366 8.52 -14.04 -15.16
N ASN A 367 7.36 -13.40 -15.13
CA ASN A 367 6.16 -13.88 -15.82
C ASN A 367 6.16 -13.58 -17.33
N LEU A 368 6.94 -12.63 -17.80
CA LEU A 368 7.03 -12.25 -19.23
C LEU A 368 8.22 -12.89 -19.95
N PHE A 369 9.37 -13.05 -19.28
CA PHE A 369 10.66 -13.30 -19.95
C PHE A 369 11.42 -14.56 -19.50
N ARG A 370 10.78 -15.49 -18.76
CA ARG A 370 11.45 -16.71 -18.23
C ARG A 370 12.73 -16.40 -17.46
N VAL A 371 12.63 -15.59 -16.44
CA VAL A 371 13.76 -15.26 -15.57
C VAL A 371 14.19 -16.48 -14.74
N THR A 372 15.50 -16.67 -14.55
CA THR A 372 16.12 -17.93 -14.09
C THR A 372 15.87 -18.28 -12.62
N ALA A 373 15.40 -17.34 -11.78
CA ALA A 373 15.13 -17.61 -10.37
C ALA A 373 14.05 -16.70 -9.81
N GLU A 374 13.19 -17.25 -8.98
CA GLU A 374 12.24 -16.48 -8.16
C GLU A 374 12.95 -15.85 -6.96
N LEU A 375 12.51 -14.66 -6.56
CA LEU A 375 12.91 -14.11 -5.29
C LEU A 375 12.37 -15.03 -4.17
N PRO A 376 13.23 -15.59 -3.31
CA PRO A 376 12.74 -16.36 -2.17
C PRO A 376 11.95 -15.44 -1.24
N GLY A 377 10.96 -16.00 -0.56
CA GLY A 377 10.16 -15.28 0.42
C GLY A 377 11.01 -14.65 1.50
N VAL A 378 10.68 -13.51 2.00
CA VAL A 378 11.25 -12.76 3.15
C VAL A 378 12.77 -12.60 3.19
N ALA A 379 13.54 -13.54 2.68
CA ALA A 379 15.01 -13.54 2.77
C ALA A 379 15.63 -13.48 1.39
N VAL A 380 15.94 -12.28 0.94
CA VAL A 380 16.98 -12.03 -0.09
C VAL A 380 18.27 -12.75 0.28
N ASP A 381 18.48 -13.07 1.56
CA ASP A 381 19.67 -13.69 2.13
C ASP A 381 19.88 -15.16 1.74
N ARG A 382 18.89 -15.86 1.19
CA ARG A 382 18.95 -17.29 0.89
C ARG A 382 19.09 -17.65 -0.59
N LEU A 383 19.38 -16.67 -1.44
CA LEU A 383 19.71 -16.97 -2.82
C LEU A 383 21.08 -17.66 -2.88
N THR A 384 21.13 -18.81 -3.53
CA THR A 384 22.42 -19.46 -3.81
C THR A 384 23.29 -18.51 -4.64
N GLU A 385 24.62 -18.52 -4.41
CA GLU A 385 25.56 -17.67 -5.15
C GLU A 385 25.43 -17.82 -6.67
N ALA A 386 25.09 -19.02 -7.15
CA ALA A 386 24.87 -19.31 -8.57
C ALA A 386 23.72 -18.46 -9.16
N HIS A 387 22.65 -18.19 -8.42
CA HIS A 387 21.54 -17.36 -8.91
C HIS A 387 21.84 -15.86 -8.85
N ARG A 388 22.75 -15.41 -7.97
CA ARG A 388 23.17 -14.02 -7.87
C ARG A 388 24.04 -13.55 -9.04
N SER A 389 24.71 -14.46 -9.72
CA SER A 389 25.65 -14.13 -10.79
C SER A 389 25.02 -13.92 -12.18
N VAL A 390 23.75 -14.31 -12.37
CA VAL A 390 23.07 -14.24 -13.67
C VAL A 390 22.35 -12.91 -13.82
N TRP A 391 22.74 -12.10 -14.80
CA TRP A 391 22.13 -10.77 -15.04
C TRP A 391 20.62 -10.80 -15.25
N THR A 392 20.10 -11.87 -15.84
CA THR A 392 18.67 -12.10 -16.08
C THR A 392 17.96 -12.77 -14.89
N SER A 393 18.59 -12.85 -13.73
CA SER A 393 17.95 -13.38 -12.54
C SER A 393 16.94 -12.39 -11.97
N GLU A 394 15.87 -12.88 -11.36
CA GLU A 394 14.86 -12.07 -10.69
C GLU A 394 15.50 -11.16 -9.63
N TYR A 395 16.52 -11.65 -8.94
CA TYR A 395 17.28 -10.88 -7.95
C TYR A 395 17.99 -9.66 -8.54
N ASN A 396 18.65 -9.82 -9.69
CA ASN A 396 19.36 -8.69 -10.32
C ASN A 396 18.39 -7.67 -10.92
N ILE A 397 17.28 -8.11 -11.50
CA ILE A 397 16.20 -7.21 -11.95
C ILE A 397 15.65 -6.40 -10.78
N TYR A 398 15.40 -7.04 -9.65
CA TYR A 398 14.97 -6.38 -8.42
C TYR A 398 15.96 -5.29 -7.98
N ARG A 399 17.26 -5.61 -7.91
CA ARG A 399 18.30 -4.63 -7.54
C ARG A 399 18.40 -3.47 -8.53
N LEU A 400 18.45 -3.77 -9.82
CA LEU A 400 18.52 -2.76 -10.87
C LEU A 400 17.33 -1.81 -10.82
N THR A 401 16.12 -2.34 -10.61
CA THR A 401 14.90 -1.52 -10.46
C THR A 401 14.95 -0.65 -9.21
N MET A 402 15.53 -1.16 -8.12
CA MET A 402 15.71 -0.38 -6.88
C MET A 402 16.68 0.79 -7.10
N PHE A 403 17.81 0.57 -7.76
CA PHE A 403 18.74 1.66 -8.11
C PHE A 403 18.14 2.63 -9.12
N TYR A 404 17.41 2.14 -10.13
CA TYR A 404 16.65 2.99 -11.04
C TYR A 404 15.69 3.89 -10.27
N SER A 405 14.91 3.32 -9.34
CA SER A 405 13.95 4.06 -8.53
C SER A 405 14.63 5.16 -7.69
N LEU A 406 15.76 4.86 -7.07
CA LEU A 406 16.54 5.83 -6.28
C LEU A 406 17.04 6.98 -7.16
N ILE A 407 17.73 6.65 -8.25
CA ILE A 407 18.34 7.65 -9.13
C ILE A 407 17.27 8.55 -9.75
N ALA A 408 16.23 7.94 -10.34
CA ALA A 408 15.16 8.68 -10.99
C ALA A 408 14.40 9.59 -9.99
N ALA A 409 14.09 9.10 -8.80
CA ALA A 409 13.42 9.89 -7.77
C ALA A 409 14.26 11.09 -7.32
N VAL A 410 15.55 10.92 -7.09
CA VAL A 410 16.45 12.00 -6.68
C VAL A 410 16.61 13.05 -7.80
N LEU A 411 16.74 12.61 -9.06
CA LEU A 411 16.81 13.53 -10.20
C LEU A 411 15.53 14.37 -10.35
N ILE A 412 14.36 13.74 -10.18
CA ILE A 412 13.08 14.44 -10.20
C ILE A 412 13.00 15.47 -9.07
N MET A 413 13.40 15.10 -7.85
CA MET A 413 13.41 16.01 -6.70
C MET A 413 14.38 17.18 -6.90
N ALA A 414 15.55 16.94 -7.49
CA ALA A 414 16.52 18.00 -7.79
C ALA A 414 16.01 18.98 -8.85
N GLY A 415 15.35 18.47 -9.89
CA GLY A 415 14.77 19.28 -10.97
C GLY A 415 13.46 19.98 -10.58
N LEU A 416 12.72 19.45 -9.60
CA LEU A 416 11.44 20.00 -9.15
C LEU A 416 11.36 20.05 -7.62
N PRO A 417 11.96 21.07 -6.97
CA PRO A 417 12.05 21.14 -5.51
C PRO A 417 10.73 21.63 -4.86
N ARG A 418 9.62 20.95 -5.17
CA ARG A 418 8.27 21.23 -4.65
C ARG A 418 7.67 19.98 -4.00
N PRO A 419 7.98 19.67 -2.73
CA PRO A 419 7.63 18.39 -2.12
C PRO A 419 6.13 18.12 -2.09
N VAL A 420 5.29 19.07 -1.71
CA VAL A 420 3.83 18.91 -1.69
C VAL A 420 3.30 18.60 -3.09
N PHE A 421 3.76 19.33 -4.10
CA PHE A 421 3.34 19.11 -5.49
C PHE A 421 3.75 17.72 -5.99
N LEU A 422 4.97 17.26 -5.70
CA LEU A 422 5.42 15.91 -6.06
C LEU A 422 4.56 14.82 -5.40
N VAL A 423 4.22 15.00 -4.12
CA VAL A 423 3.29 14.10 -3.41
C VAL A 423 1.93 14.09 -4.09
N LEU A 424 1.34 15.24 -4.38
CA LEU A 424 0.01 15.32 -4.99
C LEU A 424 -0.02 14.71 -6.39
N VAL A 425 0.98 14.99 -7.24
CA VAL A 425 1.06 14.43 -8.61
C VAL A 425 1.26 12.92 -8.58
N SER A 426 2.17 12.42 -7.73
CA SER A 426 2.38 10.98 -7.60
C SER A 426 1.15 10.25 -7.08
N SER A 427 0.40 10.89 -6.19
CA SER A 427 -0.85 10.36 -5.64
C SER A 427 -1.98 10.36 -6.68
N ALA A 428 -2.09 11.42 -7.48
CA ALA A 428 -3.04 11.49 -8.58
C ALA A 428 -2.74 10.43 -9.66
N LEU A 429 -1.45 10.16 -9.95
CA LEU A 429 -1.08 9.07 -10.85
C LEU A 429 -1.60 7.71 -10.34
N ALA A 430 -1.46 7.44 -9.04
CA ALA A 430 -2.00 6.23 -8.43
C ALA A 430 -3.52 6.12 -8.59
N PHE A 431 -4.24 7.25 -8.57
CA PHE A 431 -5.68 7.29 -8.82
C PHE A 431 -6.06 6.83 -10.24
N PHE A 432 -5.34 7.30 -11.26
CA PHE A 432 -5.61 6.91 -12.65
C PHE A 432 -5.27 5.45 -12.95
N ILE A 433 -4.31 4.88 -12.25
CA ILE A 433 -3.93 3.46 -12.36
C ILE A 433 -4.95 2.54 -11.66
N ALA A 434 -5.59 3.03 -10.61
CA ALA A 434 -6.40 2.22 -9.70
C ALA A 434 -7.57 1.46 -10.34
N PRO A 435 -8.40 2.01 -11.26
CA PRO A 435 -9.56 1.30 -11.81
C PRO A 435 -9.21 -0.02 -12.50
N VAL A 436 -8.11 -0.06 -13.25
CA VAL A 436 -7.68 -1.26 -13.97
C VAL A 436 -7.23 -2.34 -13.02
N ILE A 437 -6.40 -2.00 -12.02
CA ILE A 437 -5.93 -2.96 -11.02
C ILE A 437 -7.12 -3.45 -10.17
N PHE A 438 -8.02 -2.57 -9.78
CA PHE A 438 -9.22 -2.94 -9.04
C PHE A 438 -10.07 -3.95 -9.82
N PHE A 439 -10.36 -3.63 -11.08
CA PHE A 439 -11.08 -4.55 -11.97
C PHE A 439 -10.42 -5.93 -12.01
N LEU A 440 -9.11 -5.97 -12.24
CA LEU A 440 -8.37 -7.22 -12.35
C LEU A 440 -8.38 -8.01 -11.03
N ASN A 441 -8.22 -7.34 -9.88
CA ASN A 441 -8.28 -7.98 -8.57
C ASN A 441 -9.64 -8.66 -8.33
N VAL A 442 -10.74 -7.96 -8.59
CA VAL A 442 -12.10 -8.51 -8.43
C VAL A 442 -12.33 -9.64 -9.42
N TYR A 443 -12.03 -9.41 -10.70
CA TYR A 443 -12.25 -10.37 -11.77
C TYR A 443 -11.54 -11.70 -11.52
N TYR A 444 -10.24 -11.67 -11.20
CA TYR A 444 -9.48 -12.89 -10.97
C TYR A 444 -9.84 -13.56 -9.64
N CYS A 445 -10.12 -12.82 -8.60
CA CYS A 445 -10.58 -13.40 -7.34
C CYS A 445 -11.88 -14.20 -7.54
N VAL A 446 -12.86 -13.64 -8.23
CA VAL A 446 -14.17 -14.28 -8.44
C VAL A 446 -14.14 -15.40 -9.48
N THR A 447 -13.24 -15.33 -10.48
CA THR A 447 -13.19 -16.32 -11.57
C THR A 447 -12.23 -17.47 -11.33
N VAL A 448 -11.22 -17.31 -10.45
CA VAL A 448 -10.20 -18.33 -10.16
C VAL A 448 -10.57 -19.16 -8.95
N ILE A 449 -11.04 -18.53 -7.86
CA ILE A 449 -11.43 -19.27 -6.67
C ILE A 449 -12.69 -20.09 -6.98
N PRO A 450 -12.70 -21.41 -6.71
CA PRO A 450 -13.86 -22.25 -6.96
C PRO A 450 -15.09 -21.78 -6.18
N LYS A 451 -16.24 -21.74 -6.83
CA LYS A 451 -17.51 -21.33 -6.19
C LYS A 451 -17.95 -22.26 -5.06
N THR A 452 -17.45 -23.49 -5.06
CA THR A 452 -17.66 -24.51 -4.03
C THR A 452 -16.84 -24.26 -2.78
N ASP A 453 -15.77 -23.47 -2.87
CA ASP A 453 -14.91 -23.15 -1.75
C ASP A 453 -15.62 -22.23 -0.73
N LYS A 454 -16.01 -22.83 0.41
CA LYS A 454 -16.72 -22.12 1.49
C LYS A 454 -15.80 -21.29 2.40
N VAL A 455 -14.48 -21.42 2.25
CA VAL A 455 -13.51 -20.70 3.07
C VAL A 455 -13.13 -19.37 2.41
N PHE A 456 -12.80 -19.43 1.12
CA PHE A 456 -12.23 -18.29 0.42
C PHE A 456 -13.16 -17.62 -0.61
N TYR A 457 -14.15 -18.35 -1.17
CA TYR A 457 -15.02 -17.73 -2.15
C TYR A 457 -15.81 -16.56 -1.53
N PRO A 458 -15.80 -15.35 -2.12
CA PRO A 458 -16.49 -14.20 -1.54
C PRO A 458 -18.01 -14.36 -1.61
N SER A 459 -18.71 -13.88 -0.58
CA SER A 459 -20.18 -13.94 -0.55
C SER A 459 -20.80 -13.03 -1.62
N LYS A 460 -22.03 -13.32 -2.03
CA LYS A 460 -22.77 -12.55 -3.05
C LYS A 460 -22.81 -11.03 -2.73
N PRO A 461 -23.11 -10.57 -1.48
CA PRO A 461 -23.06 -9.15 -1.14
C PRO A 461 -21.68 -8.53 -1.34
N VAL A 462 -20.60 -9.25 -0.97
CA VAL A 462 -19.24 -8.80 -1.16
C VAL A 462 -18.91 -8.63 -2.64
N ILE A 463 -19.29 -9.60 -3.48
CA ILE A 463 -19.09 -9.53 -4.95
C ILE A 463 -19.84 -8.32 -5.52
N TRP A 464 -21.13 -8.18 -5.16
CA TRP A 464 -21.95 -7.07 -5.65
C TRP A 464 -21.38 -5.72 -5.25
N PHE A 465 -21.02 -5.55 -3.97
CA PHE A 465 -20.45 -4.30 -3.49
C PHE A 465 -19.07 -4.01 -4.10
N SER A 466 -18.28 -5.03 -4.39
CA SER A 466 -16.98 -4.87 -5.06
C SER A 466 -17.14 -4.30 -6.48
N TRP A 467 -18.10 -4.83 -7.25
CA TRP A 467 -18.41 -4.32 -8.58
C TRP A 467 -19.02 -2.91 -8.53
N PHE A 468 -19.92 -2.66 -7.60
CA PHE A 468 -20.49 -1.34 -7.37
C PHE A 468 -19.39 -0.32 -7.02
N SER A 469 -18.50 -0.66 -6.11
CA SER A 469 -17.36 0.19 -5.74
C SER A 469 -16.45 0.50 -6.92
N LEU A 470 -16.18 -0.49 -7.77
CA LEU A 470 -15.41 -0.29 -9.00
C LEU A 470 -16.10 0.70 -9.95
N VAL A 471 -17.41 0.57 -10.14
CA VAL A 471 -18.19 1.49 -11.00
C VAL A 471 -18.12 2.91 -10.45
N VAL A 472 -18.36 3.10 -9.15
CA VAL A 472 -18.26 4.42 -8.50
C VAL A 472 -16.85 5.01 -8.66
N PHE A 473 -15.81 4.23 -8.35
CA PHE A 473 -14.43 4.70 -8.41
C PHE A 473 -13.98 5.02 -9.84
N THR A 474 -14.39 4.21 -10.81
CA THR A 474 -14.14 4.46 -12.25
C THR A 474 -14.90 5.70 -12.73
N GLY A 475 -16.15 5.88 -12.29
CA GLY A 475 -16.95 7.06 -12.59
C GLY A 475 -16.28 8.35 -12.10
N LEU A 476 -15.79 8.35 -10.83
CA LEU A 476 -15.03 9.47 -10.29
C LEU A 476 -13.75 9.75 -11.10
N THR A 477 -13.06 8.70 -11.53
CA THR A 477 -11.86 8.83 -12.38
C THR A 477 -12.21 9.51 -13.70
N ILE A 478 -13.29 9.09 -14.37
CA ILE A 478 -13.76 9.68 -15.61
C ILE A 478 -14.15 11.15 -15.41
N VAL A 479 -14.89 11.47 -14.34
CA VAL A 479 -15.30 12.84 -14.02
C VAL A 479 -14.08 13.76 -13.89
N ILE A 480 -13.05 13.31 -13.15
CA ILE A 480 -11.81 14.10 -12.97
C ILE A 480 -11.05 14.27 -14.28
N ILE A 481 -10.98 13.24 -15.13
CA ILE A 481 -10.36 13.35 -16.47
C ILE A 481 -11.13 14.35 -17.34
N MET A 482 -12.46 14.25 -17.39
CA MET A 482 -13.31 15.15 -18.17
C MET A 482 -13.14 16.61 -17.72
N ALA A 483 -13.12 16.85 -16.41
CA ALA A 483 -12.94 18.18 -15.87
C ALA A 483 -11.55 18.78 -16.17
N ARG A 484 -10.48 17.95 -16.15
CA ARG A 484 -9.11 18.45 -16.26
C ARG A 484 -8.53 18.43 -17.67
N VAL A 485 -8.86 17.43 -18.47
CA VAL A 485 -8.30 17.28 -19.82
C VAL A 485 -9.18 18.00 -20.85
N PHE A 486 -10.49 17.91 -20.67
CA PHE A 486 -11.45 18.46 -21.64
C PHE A 486 -12.12 19.75 -21.17
N GLY A 487 -11.85 20.24 -19.96
CA GLY A 487 -12.46 21.46 -19.42
C GLY A 487 -13.98 21.38 -19.21
N ILE A 488 -14.54 20.16 -19.19
CA ILE A 488 -15.98 19.93 -19.04
C ILE A 488 -16.28 19.83 -17.54
N THR A 489 -16.84 20.88 -16.96
CA THR A 489 -17.33 20.91 -15.58
C THR A 489 -18.72 20.29 -15.53
N LEU A 490 -18.85 19.07 -14.99
CA LEU A 490 -20.14 18.41 -14.77
C LEU A 490 -20.88 18.96 -13.54
N PHE A 491 -20.18 19.67 -12.68
CA PHE A 491 -20.73 20.41 -11.55
C PHE A 491 -20.35 21.87 -11.76
N GLY A 492 -21.35 22.75 -11.80
CA GLY A 492 -21.13 24.18 -12.00
C GLY A 492 -20.07 24.69 -11.03
N GLY A 493 -18.99 25.23 -11.59
CA GLY A 493 -17.91 25.84 -10.86
C GLY A 493 -18.20 27.28 -10.50
#